data_2ec60ca3877453033da1d07c5bbe47c4
#
_entry.id   2ec60ca3877453033da1d07c5bbe47c4
#
_cell.length_a   1.000
_cell.length_b   1.000
_cell.length_c   1.000
_cell.angle_alpha   90.00
_cell.angle_beta   90.00
_cell.angle_gamma   90.00
#
_symmetry.space_group_name_H-M   'P 1'
#
loop_
_entity.id
_entity.type
_entity.pdbx_description
1 polymer ?
#
loop_
_entity_poly.entity_id
_entity_poly.type
_entity_poly.pdbx_seq_one_letter_code
_entity_poly.pdbx_strand_id
1 'polypeptide(L)'
;HMMGMDVHDMEGLGQRYVGFDDEVQPSTQFGTNCLRCGRRLQEGWVMTDEPGIYFIPALIDEWKSKGIHKDFINFDLLETYKDFGGIRIEDDILITASGCRMLGHERIPYHMDDVEEFMAQRTN
;
A
#
# COMPACT_ATOMS: atom_id res chain seq x y z
N HIS A 1 -0.24 -5.43 6.43
CA HIS A 1 0.23 -6.62 7.16
C HIS A 1 0.10 -6.45 8.66
N MET A 2 0.15 -7.56 9.40
CA MET A 2 0.17 -7.53 10.86
C MET A 2 1.52 -7.01 11.37
N MET A 3 1.47 -6.31 12.49
CA MET A 3 2.64 -5.86 13.24
C MET A 3 2.65 -6.51 14.62
N GLY A 4 3.83 -6.87 15.11
CA GLY A 4 4.01 -7.49 16.41
C GLY A 4 5.45 -7.40 16.88
N MET A 5 6.07 -8.52 17.18
CA MET A 5 7.50 -8.58 17.56
C MET A 5 8.44 -8.27 16.40
N ASP A 6 7.93 -8.36 15.17
CA ASP A 6 8.61 -7.93 13.95
C ASP A 6 7.67 -6.99 13.17
N VAL A 7 8.24 -6.12 12.32
CA VAL A 7 7.48 -5.22 11.44
C VAL A 7 6.57 -6.03 10.49
N HIS A 8 7.03 -7.16 10.00
CA HIS A 8 6.25 -8.17 9.27
C HIS A 8 6.04 -9.39 10.17
N ASP A 9 5.09 -9.29 11.09
CA ASP A 9 4.93 -10.29 12.13
C ASP A 9 4.59 -11.67 11.56
N MET A 10 5.37 -12.67 11.97
CA MET A 10 5.25 -14.10 11.62
C MET A 10 5.32 -14.42 10.11
N GLU A 11 5.57 -13.49 9.20
CA GLU A 11 5.60 -13.76 7.75
C GLU A 11 6.62 -14.82 7.33
N GLY A 12 7.67 -15.02 8.13
CA GLY A 12 8.62 -16.13 7.93
C GLY A 12 7.99 -17.53 7.99
N LEU A 13 6.79 -17.67 8.58
CA LEU A 13 6.00 -18.90 8.59
C LEU A 13 5.22 -19.12 7.27
N GLY A 14 5.16 -18.12 6.42
CA GLY A 14 4.45 -18.12 5.14
C GLY A 14 3.20 -17.25 5.17
N GLN A 15 3.18 -16.25 4.31
CA GLN A 15 2.11 -15.25 4.19
C GLN A 15 0.71 -15.86 4.14
N ARG A 16 0.53 -16.97 3.40
CA ARG A 16 -0.75 -17.66 3.29
C ARG A 16 -1.28 -18.13 4.63
N TYR A 17 -0.42 -18.55 5.54
CA TYR A 17 -0.82 -19.09 6.85
C TYR A 17 -1.03 -18.00 7.89
N VAL A 18 -0.38 -16.86 7.73
CA VAL A 18 -0.46 -15.73 8.66
C VAL A 18 -1.56 -14.75 8.28
N GLY A 19 -1.60 -14.34 7.03
CA GLY A 19 -2.46 -13.27 6.53
C GLY A 19 -3.79 -13.73 5.93
N PHE A 20 -4.01 -15.04 5.75
CA PHE A 20 -5.20 -15.60 5.11
C PHE A 20 -5.79 -16.73 5.95
N ASP A 21 -6.99 -17.18 5.61
CA ASP A 21 -7.71 -18.26 6.26
C ASP A 21 -8.48 -19.10 5.23
N ASP A 22 -9.36 -19.99 5.72
CA ASP A 22 -10.15 -20.85 4.83
C ASP A 22 -11.26 -20.08 4.08
N GLU A 23 -11.69 -18.92 4.59
CA GLU A 23 -12.73 -18.10 3.97
C GLU A 23 -12.15 -17.17 2.89
N VAL A 24 -10.93 -16.66 3.11
CA VAL A 24 -10.28 -15.70 2.22
C VAL A 24 -8.93 -16.22 1.75
N GLN A 25 -8.81 -16.45 0.45
CA GLN A 25 -7.58 -16.92 -0.18
C GLN A 25 -6.84 -15.77 -0.87
N PRO A 26 -5.51 -15.86 -1.03
CA PRO A 26 -4.74 -14.90 -1.81
C PRO A 26 -5.30 -14.73 -3.22
N SER A 27 -5.41 -13.48 -3.65
CA SER A 27 -5.82 -13.15 -5.03
C SER A 27 -4.70 -13.48 -6.03
N THR A 28 -5.08 -13.82 -7.25
CA THR A 28 -4.14 -13.93 -8.39
C THR A 28 -4.13 -12.68 -9.27
N GLN A 29 -5.02 -11.72 -8.99
CA GLN A 29 -5.12 -10.48 -9.75
C GLN A 29 -3.89 -9.60 -9.46
N PHE A 30 -3.30 -9.03 -10.50
CA PHE A 30 -2.22 -8.06 -10.36
C PHE A 30 -2.63 -6.90 -9.43
N GLY A 31 -1.73 -6.49 -8.56
CA GLY A 31 -1.97 -5.50 -7.51
C GLY A 31 -2.52 -6.15 -6.22
N THR A 32 -3.68 -6.80 -6.28
CA THR A 32 -4.27 -7.46 -5.10
C THR A 32 -3.57 -8.76 -4.69
N ASN A 33 -2.79 -9.37 -5.58
CA ASN A 33 -1.96 -10.54 -5.26
C ASN A 33 -0.79 -10.20 -4.31
N CYS A 34 -0.51 -8.91 -4.11
CA CYS A 34 0.51 -8.41 -3.17
C CYS A 34 -0.05 -8.11 -1.78
N LEU A 35 -1.37 -8.21 -1.58
CA LEU A 35 -1.99 -8.06 -0.26
C LEU A 35 -1.49 -9.14 0.69
N ARG A 36 -1.07 -8.73 1.89
CA ARG A 36 -0.52 -9.64 2.90
C ARG A 36 -1.52 -10.07 3.95
N CYS A 37 -2.65 -9.36 4.06
CA CYS A 37 -3.74 -9.70 4.97
C CYS A 37 -5.08 -9.63 4.22
N GLY A 38 -5.74 -10.80 4.10
CA GLY A 38 -7.09 -10.93 3.55
C GLY A 38 -8.10 -11.47 4.56
N ARG A 39 -7.69 -11.69 5.81
CA ARG A 39 -8.57 -12.18 6.88
C ARG A 39 -9.56 -11.10 7.32
N ARG A 40 -10.69 -11.53 7.91
CA ARG A 40 -11.59 -10.60 8.59
C ARG A 40 -10.86 -9.94 9.74
N LEU A 41 -10.83 -8.61 9.71
CA LEU A 41 -10.20 -7.83 10.76
C LEU A 41 -10.94 -8.00 12.09
N GLN A 42 -10.19 -8.10 13.17
CA GLN A 42 -10.74 -8.27 14.53
C GLN A 42 -10.29 -7.11 15.41
N GLU A 43 -11.16 -6.74 16.34
CA GLU A 43 -10.85 -5.72 17.34
C GLU A 43 -9.57 -6.09 18.11
N GLY A 44 -8.71 -5.09 18.31
CA GLY A 44 -7.42 -5.22 18.98
C GLY A 44 -6.25 -5.56 18.06
N TRP A 45 -6.50 -5.86 16.79
CA TRP A 45 -5.38 -6.06 15.84
C TRP A 45 -4.68 -4.76 15.52
N VAL A 46 -3.35 -4.83 15.47
CA VAL A 46 -2.48 -3.77 14.97
C VAL A 46 -1.92 -4.20 13.62
N MET A 47 -2.04 -3.33 12.65
CA MET A 47 -1.57 -3.60 11.28
C MET A 47 -1.23 -2.31 10.55
N THR A 48 -0.53 -2.45 9.44
CA THR A 48 -0.25 -1.34 8.52
C THR A 48 -1.41 -1.11 7.56
N ASP A 49 -1.63 0.15 7.20
CA ASP A 49 -2.39 0.58 6.02
C ASP A 49 -1.42 1.32 5.10
N GLU A 50 -1.05 0.69 3.98
CA GLU A 50 0.08 1.11 3.16
C GLU A 50 -0.25 1.20 1.66
N PRO A 51 -1.24 2.02 1.26
CA PRO A 51 -1.54 2.24 -0.15
C PRO A 51 -0.37 2.88 -0.89
N GLY A 52 -0.09 2.37 -2.10
CA GLY A 52 0.98 2.89 -2.94
C GLY A 52 0.61 2.91 -4.41
N ILE A 53 1.21 3.84 -5.15
CA ILE A 53 1.12 3.95 -6.61
C ILE A 53 2.53 3.81 -7.16
N TYR A 54 2.68 2.93 -8.17
CA TYR A 54 3.98 2.61 -8.76
C TYR A 54 3.92 2.71 -10.28
N PHE A 55 4.86 3.44 -10.86
CA PHE A 55 5.01 3.58 -12.31
C PHE A 55 6.14 2.65 -12.75
N ILE A 56 5.77 1.49 -13.28
CA ILE A 56 6.70 0.43 -13.69
C ILE A 56 6.83 0.49 -15.22
N PRO A 57 7.94 1.01 -15.78
CA PRO A 57 8.07 1.22 -17.23
C PRO A 57 7.79 -0.02 -18.05
N ALA A 58 8.36 -1.17 -17.69
CA ALA A 58 8.16 -2.41 -18.41
C ALA A 58 6.69 -2.85 -18.44
N LEU A 59 5.94 -2.64 -17.34
CA LEU A 59 4.53 -2.97 -17.27
C LEU A 59 3.67 -2.00 -18.07
N ILE A 60 3.99 -0.71 -18.05
CA ILE A 60 3.34 0.33 -18.86
C ILE A 60 3.49 -0.02 -20.34
N ASP A 61 4.70 -0.35 -20.80
CA ASP A 61 4.98 -0.73 -22.18
C ASP A 61 4.25 -2.00 -22.60
N GLU A 62 4.25 -3.00 -21.75
CA GLU A 62 3.53 -4.25 -21.99
C GLU A 62 2.03 -4.02 -22.14
N TRP A 63 1.40 -3.31 -21.21
CA TRP A 63 -0.03 -3.05 -21.23
C TRP A 63 -0.43 -2.17 -22.42
N LYS A 64 0.37 -1.13 -22.73
CA LYS A 64 0.17 -0.28 -23.91
C LYS A 64 0.21 -1.10 -25.19
N SER A 65 1.23 -1.95 -25.35
CA SER A 65 1.39 -2.78 -26.57
C SER A 65 0.27 -3.79 -26.77
N LYS A 66 -0.28 -4.32 -25.66
CA LYS A 66 -1.38 -5.31 -25.67
C LYS A 66 -2.77 -4.67 -25.62
N GLY A 67 -2.86 -3.35 -25.46
CA GLY A 67 -4.14 -2.64 -25.29
C GLY A 67 -4.88 -3.00 -23.99
N ILE A 68 -4.16 -3.48 -22.96
CA ILE A 68 -4.73 -3.84 -21.66
C ILE A 68 -5.14 -2.56 -20.95
N HIS A 69 -6.38 -2.52 -20.42
CA HIS A 69 -6.92 -1.38 -19.68
C HIS A 69 -6.94 -0.03 -20.43
N LYS A 70 -6.91 -0.06 -21.77
CA LYS A 70 -6.88 1.16 -22.61
C LYS A 70 -8.04 2.13 -22.37
N ASP A 71 -9.18 1.63 -21.86
CA ASP A 71 -10.36 2.44 -21.59
C ASP A 71 -10.28 3.17 -20.23
N PHE A 72 -9.30 2.83 -19.40
CA PHE A 72 -9.11 3.37 -18.05
C PHE A 72 -7.77 4.09 -17.88
N ILE A 73 -6.78 3.76 -18.70
CA ILE A 73 -5.40 4.24 -18.56
C ILE A 73 -5.06 5.20 -19.69
N ASN A 74 -4.64 6.41 -19.35
CA ASN A 74 -4.03 7.34 -20.29
C ASN A 74 -2.53 7.03 -20.46
N PHE A 75 -2.21 6.15 -21.40
CA PHE A 75 -0.83 5.73 -21.63
C PHE A 75 0.09 6.85 -22.09
N ASP A 76 -0.42 7.84 -22.81
CA ASP A 76 0.42 8.97 -23.26
C ASP A 76 0.84 9.84 -22.06
N LEU A 77 -0.03 10.00 -21.08
CA LEU A 77 0.32 10.67 -19.84
C LEU A 77 1.29 9.82 -19.01
N LEU A 78 1.12 8.50 -18.96
CA LEU A 78 2.00 7.60 -18.19
C LEU A 78 3.45 7.61 -18.69
N GLU A 79 3.70 7.91 -19.97
CA GLU A 79 5.07 8.06 -20.48
C GLU A 79 5.86 9.11 -19.70
N THR A 80 5.21 10.17 -19.23
CA THR A 80 5.86 11.24 -18.46
C THR A 80 6.20 10.86 -17.03
N TYR A 81 5.65 9.74 -16.52
CA TYR A 81 5.86 9.25 -15.15
C TYR A 81 6.81 8.05 -15.06
N LYS A 82 7.35 7.57 -16.17
CA LYS A 82 8.20 6.37 -16.19
C LYS A 82 9.45 6.49 -15.29
N ASP A 83 9.98 7.69 -15.13
CA ASP A 83 11.16 7.95 -14.30
C ASP A 83 10.81 8.33 -12.85
N PHE A 84 9.52 8.41 -12.52
CA PHE A 84 9.08 8.80 -11.17
C PHE A 84 9.30 7.69 -10.14
N GLY A 85 9.12 6.42 -10.52
CA GLY A 85 9.19 5.27 -9.62
C GLY A 85 7.87 5.01 -8.92
N GLY A 86 7.70 5.48 -7.70
CA GLY A 86 6.45 5.28 -6.96
C GLY A 86 6.41 6.07 -5.67
N ILE A 87 5.24 6.08 -5.03
CA ILE A 87 5.01 6.69 -3.73
C ILE A 87 4.09 5.81 -2.90
N ARG A 88 4.37 5.69 -1.61
CA ARG A 88 3.54 5.00 -0.63
C ARG A 88 3.28 5.92 0.55
N ILE A 89 2.07 5.86 1.08
CA ILE A 89 1.72 6.40 2.39
C ILE A 89 1.48 5.20 3.29
N GLU A 90 2.08 5.19 4.47
CA GLU A 90 1.99 4.06 5.39
C GLU A 90 1.67 4.56 6.79
N ASP A 91 0.59 4.04 7.35
CA ASP A 91 0.13 4.34 8.70
C ASP A 91 -0.04 3.03 9.49
N ASP A 92 0.29 3.07 10.77
CA ASP A 92 -0.01 2.00 11.71
C ASP A 92 -1.39 2.22 12.30
N ILE A 93 -2.25 1.22 12.23
CA ILE A 93 -3.63 1.29 12.71
C ILE A 93 -3.95 0.23 13.74
N LEU A 94 -4.78 0.60 14.71
CA LEU A 94 -5.45 -0.31 15.63
C LEU A 94 -6.89 -0.52 15.17
N ILE A 95 -7.29 -1.76 14.98
CA ILE A 95 -8.69 -2.12 14.68
C ILE A 95 -9.51 -1.98 15.95
N THR A 96 -10.64 -1.30 15.86
CA THR A 96 -11.59 -1.07 16.96
C THR A 96 -12.94 -1.72 16.66
N ALA A 97 -13.84 -1.76 17.64
CA ALA A 97 -15.18 -2.31 17.48
C ALA A 97 -16.01 -1.63 16.36
N SER A 98 -15.70 -0.38 15.99
CA SER A 98 -16.47 0.39 15.01
C SER A 98 -15.67 0.88 13.81
N GLY A 99 -14.41 0.50 13.68
CA GLY A 99 -13.54 0.93 12.59
C GLY A 99 -12.08 0.78 12.95
N CYS A 100 -11.29 1.81 12.75
CA CYS A 100 -9.88 1.83 13.14
C CYS A 100 -9.48 3.20 13.69
N ARG A 101 -8.39 3.24 14.42
CA ARG A 101 -7.69 4.48 14.75
C ARG A 101 -6.21 4.37 14.42
N MET A 102 -5.66 5.45 13.97
CA MET A 102 -4.24 5.58 13.73
C MET A 102 -3.46 5.54 15.05
N LEU A 103 -2.32 4.89 15.05
CA LEU A 103 -1.36 4.91 16.15
C LEU A 103 -0.41 6.10 16.01
N GLY A 104 0.18 6.51 17.14
CA GLY A 104 1.02 7.71 17.22
C GLY A 104 0.25 8.94 17.70
N HIS A 105 1.00 9.98 18.10
CA HIS A 105 0.44 11.24 18.60
C HIS A 105 0.05 12.19 17.48
N GLU A 106 0.91 12.25 16.45
CA GLU A 106 0.75 13.13 15.31
C GLU A 106 1.00 12.34 14.02
N ARG A 107 0.20 12.64 13.01
CA ARG A 107 0.42 12.09 11.68
C ARG A 107 1.54 12.86 11.00
N ILE A 108 2.45 12.13 10.35
CA ILE A 108 3.43 12.76 9.45
C ILE A 108 2.70 13.48 8.31
N PRO A 109 3.26 14.58 7.78
CA PRO A 109 2.70 15.25 6.62
C PRO A 109 2.54 14.29 5.44
N TYR A 110 1.37 14.30 4.78
CA TYR A 110 1.08 13.45 3.63
C TYR A 110 0.39 14.21 2.48
N HIS A 111 -0.16 15.39 2.74
CA HIS A 111 -0.57 16.29 1.68
C HIS A 111 0.65 16.98 1.08
N MET A 112 0.62 17.22 -0.21
CA MET A 112 1.76 17.78 -0.96
C MET A 112 2.26 19.08 -0.35
N ASP A 113 1.36 20.02 -0.11
CA ASP A 113 1.70 21.35 0.44
C ASP A 113 2.32 21.24 1.84
N ASP A 114 1.78 20.35 2.71
CA ASP A 114 2.29 20.13 4.06
C ASP A 114 3.70 19.51 4.04
N VAL A 115 3.94 18.59 3.11
CA VAL A 115 5.27 17.97 2.93
C VAL A 115 6.28 19.00 2.46
N GLU A 116 5.92 19.82 1.46
CA GLU A 116 6.79 20.89 0.96
C GLU A 116 7.12 21.93 2.05
N GLU A 117 6.12 22.35 2.82
CA GLU A 117 6.32 23.28 3.95
C GLU A 117 7.25 22.67 5.01
N PHE A 118 7.00 21.41 5.40
CA PHE A 118 7.83 20.72 6.40
C PHE A 118 9.28 20.58 5.94
N MET A 119 9.51 20.25 4.67
CA MET A 119 10.84 20.13 4.08
C MET A 119 11.55 21.49 4.01
N ALA A 120 10.83 22.56 3.68
CA ALA A 120 11.39 23.92 3.60
C ALA A 120 11.87 24.43 4.97
N GLN A 121 11.20 24.06 6.07
CA GLN A 121 11.59 24.45 7.44
C GLN A 121 12.93 23.84 7.88
N ARG A 122 13.35 22.71 7.30
CA ARG A 122 14.59 22.00 7.66
C ARG A 122 15.84 22.53 6.94
N THR A 123 15.68 23.42 5.99
CA THR A 123 16.79 23.98 5.17
C THR A 123 17.37 25.28 5.77
N ASN A 124 16.89 25.73 6.90
CA ASN A 124 17.41 26.84 7.72
C ASN A 124 18.02 26.24 9.03
#